data_4e8e1c11cd65fd275319afa2a4373aec
#
_entry.id   4e8e1c11cd65fd275319afa2a4373aec
#
_cell.length_a   1.000
_cell.length_b   1.000
_cell.length_c   1.000
_cell.angle_alpha   90.00
_cell.angle_beta   90.00
_cell.angle_gamma   90.00
#
_symmetry.space_group_name_H-M   'P 1'
#
loop_
_entity.id
_entity.type
_entity.pdbx_description
1 polymer ?
#
loop_
_entity_poly.entity_id
_entity_poly.type
_entity_poly.pdbx_seq_one_letter_code
_entity_poly.pdbx_strand_id
1 'polypeptide(L)'
;MRSTLWQAVTCVLVAGIIPHAVAWPSRAAASQGQTETAADPIKILVDRLDLERYKATIKGLTQFGDRRQGTDRNRQAVDWIEAQLKSYGCTNTERLKYDYQPPGPDTRKSLPYTAVGPGVPTPPDAISVGGGHPRGLRTLVGVNNDPSAQPDPKIRALDSQSSSPGAREEVYCTKVGTAHPEEMYIVSGHMDGIGWGEAANDDGSGTALVMEVARVLSSPDVQTERSIRFILWNNEETGLNGSGAYVAQRKGLQGKEDPPGSGRYPEPKWLGMIQHDMMLFDHGAPRADGTVSKDQRPEADFNIEFQVNSKLAAQSQALAWTLEQADEKYATDYPASVGSHMTNTDSSPFMNEVAAISVRENERGAQIGNGWDPQWHQPTDLFITYNDKDFRLGLNAAQTTLAAAAELATATVKSANPLIPK
;
A
#
# COMPACT_ATOMS: atom_id res chain seq x y z
N MET A 1 60.50 -12.18 27.14
CA MET A 1 60.90 -12.75 28.46
C MET A 1 59.77 -13.60 28.99
N ARG A 2 60.05 -14.92 29.10
CA ARG A 2 59.53 -15.89 30.08
C ARG A 2 57.99 -15.99 30.23
N SER A 3 57.37 -17.14 30.32
CA SER A 3 57.68 -18.57 30.13
C SER A 3 56.38 -19.34 30.55
N THR A 4 56.01 -20.24 29.71
CA THR A 4 55.53 -21.62 29.96
C THR A 4 55.10 -22.02 31.38
N LEU A 5 54.02 -22.78 31.51
CA LEU A 5 54.05 -24.12 32.09
C LEU A 5 52.75 -24.93 31.79
N TRP A 6 53.03 -26.12 31.29
CA TRP A 6 52.14 -27.28 31.15
C TRP A 6 51.83 -27.90 32.51
N GLN A 7 50.68 -28.55 32.66
CA GLN A 7 50.59 -29.82 33.38
C GLN A 7 49.43 -30.67 32.87
N ALA A 8 49.81 -31.87 32.46
CA ALA A 8 48.95 -33.01 32.18
C ALA A 8 48.89 -33.91 33.44
N VAL A 9 47.76 -34.55 33.68
CA VAL A 9 47.63 -35.73 34.53
C VAL A 9 46.45 -36.56 34.03
N THR A 10 46.67 -37.63 33.36
CA THR A 10 46.75 -39.05 33.71
C THR A 10 45.39 -39.75 33.89
N CYS A 11 45.16 -40.73 33.01
CA CYS A 11 44.14 -41.75 33.02
C CYS A 11 44.15 -42.65 34.24
N VAL A 12 42.97 -43.07 34.67
CA VAL A 12 42.80 -44.34 35.40
C VAL A 12 41.63 -45.12 34.77
N LEU A 13 41.99 -46.29 34.21
CA LEU A 13 41.08 -47.36 33.80
C LEU A 13 40.70 -48.19 35.05
N VAL A 14 39.43 -48.50 35.26
CA VAL A 14 39.00 -49.67 36.00
C VAL A 14 37.90 -50.39 35.23
N ALA A 15 38.18 -51.64 34.96
CA ALA A 15 37.34 -52.60 34.26
C ALA A 15 36.35 -53.32 35.19
N GLY A 16 35.23 -53.70 34.67
CA GLY A 16 34.51 -54.94 35.00
C GLY A 16 33.22 -54.78 35.76
N ILE A 17 32.14 -55.21 35.18
CA ILE A 17 31.36 -56.36 35.61
C ILE A 17 30.06 -56.49 34.78
N ILE A 18 29.71 -57.71 34.48
CA ILE A 18 28.83 -58.35 33.49
C ILE A 18 27.30 -58.20 33.83
N PRO A 19 26.39 -58.49 32.87
CA PRO A 19 25.08 -57.87 32.75
C PRO A 19 23.97 -58.62 33.45
N HIS A 20 22.99 -57.92 33.96
CA HIS A 20 21.65 -58.50 34.17
C HIS A 20 20.71 -57.90 33.16
N ALA A 21 20.23 -58.77 32.27
CA ALA A 21 19.15 -58.47 31.35
C ALA A 21 17.83 -58.34 32.17
N VAL A 22 17.38 -57.10 32.31
CA VAL A 22 16.02 -56.79 32.76
C VAL A 22 15.19 -56.56 31.50
N ALA A 23 14.27 -57.47 31.22
CA ALA A 23 13.27 -57.33 30.18
C ALA A 23 12.35 -56.17 30.54
N TRP A 24 12.38 -55.13 29.71
CA TRP A 24 11.43 -54.02 29.78
C TRP A 24 10.16 -54.44 29.04
N PRO A 25 8.95 -54.16 29.57
CA PRO A 25 7.73 -54.39 28.86
C PRO A 25 7.67 -53.48 27.63
N SER A 26 7.36 -54.02 26.49
CA SER A 26 7.11 -53.27 25.25
C SER A 26 5.98 -52.26 25.51
N ARG A 27 6.35 -50.99 25.54
CA ARG A 27 5.40 -49.91 25.51
C ARG A 27 4.74 -49.89 24.15
N ALA A 28 3.43 -50.20 24.11
CA ALA A 28 2.60 -50.00 22.94
C ALA A 28 2.83 -48.57 22.44
N ALA A 29 3.17 -48.44 21.17
CA ALA A 29 3.26 -47.14 20.51
C ALA A 29 1.90 -46.48 20.58
N ALA A 30 1.75 -45.50 21.46
CA ALA A 30 0.66 -44.57 21.37
C ALA A 30 0.84 -43.84 20.05
N SER A 31 -0.09 -44.02 19.15
CA SER A 31 -0.23 -43.19 17.96
C SER A 31 -0.33 -41.75 18.42
N GLN A 32 0.74 -40.97 18.24
CA GLN A 32 0.64 -39.53 18.33
C GLN A 32 -0.34 -39.14 17.22
N GLY A 33 -1.58 -38.87 17.59
CA GLY A 33 -2.48 -38.14 16.72
C GLY A 33 -1.77 -36.86 16.33
N GLN A 34 -1.41 -36.75 15.05
CA GLN A 34 -1.08 -35.46 14.49
C GLN A 34 -2.32 -34.60 14.70
N THR A 35 -2.27 -33.67 15.64
CA THR A 35 -3.18 -32.54 15.67
C THR A 35 -2.93 -31.83 14.33
N GLU A 36 -3.85 -32.00 13.38
CA GLU A 36 -3.92 -31.13 12.22
C GLU A 36 -3.91 -29.69 12.76
N THR A 37 -2.79 -29.02 12.58
CA THR A 37 -2.72 -27.57 12.86
C THR A 37 -3.76 -26.94 11.94
N ALA A 38 -4.76 -26.29 12.53
CA ALA A 38 -5.77 -25.57 11.77
C ALA A 38 -5.05 -24.64 10.78
N ALA A 39 -5.44 -24.69 9.52
CA ALA A 39 -4.83 -23.89 8.48
C ALA A 39 -4.93 -22.40 8.86
N ASP A 40 -3.84 -21.67 8.73
CA ASP A 40 -3.79 -20.22 9.02
C ASP A 40 -4.74 -19.46 8.07
N PRO A 41 -5.83 -18.85 8.57
CA PRO A 41 -6.80 -18.17 7.73
C PRO A 41 -6.20 -16.99 6.96
N ILE A 42 -5.20 -16.32 7.53
CA ILE A 42 -4.52 -15.19 6.88
C ILE A 42 -3.71 -15.69 5.68
N LYS A 43 -2.94 -16.77 5.86
CA LYS A 43 -2.21 -17.40 4.75
C LYS A 43 -3.14 -17.80 3.61
N ILE A 44 -4.30 -18.38 3.94
CA ILE A 44 -5.30 -18.74 2.92
C ILE A 44 -5.76 -17.51 2.13
N LEU A 45 -5.97 -16.37 2.80
CA LEU A 45 -6.38 -15.13 2.15
C LEU A 45 -5.27 -14.56 1.27
N VAL A 46 -4.04 -14.52 1.77
CA VAL A 46 -2.88 -14.02 1.01
C VAL A 46 -2.64 -14.85 -0.25
N ASP A 47 -2.78 -16.17 -0.17
CA ASP A 47 -2.62 -17.09 -1.33
C ASP A 47 -3.70 -16.90 -2.42
N ARG A 48 -4.76 -16.10 -2.17
CA ARG A 48 -5.76 -15.73 -3.19
C ARG A 48 -5.37 -14.52 -4.04
N LEU A 49 -4.31 -13.80 -3.66
CA LEU A 49 -3.72 -12.76 -4.49
C LEU A 49 -2.91 -13.39 -5.62
N ASP A 50 -3.01 -12.80 -6.79
CA ASP A 50 -2.41 -13.34 -8.01
C ASP A 50 -1.78 -12.23 -8.83
N LEU A 51 -0.54 -12.45 -9.31
CA LEU A 51 0.22 -11.45 -10.03
C LEU A 51 -0.49 -11.01 -11.33
N GLU A 52 -1.04 -11.96 -12.08
CA GLU A 52 -1.67 -11.64 -13.35
C GLU A 52 -2.99 -10.88 -13.17
N ARG A 53 -3.71 -11.13 -12.06
CA ARG A 53 -4.89 -10.33 -11.70
C ARG A 53 -4.50 -8.90 -11.31
N TYR A 54 -3.47 -8.74 -10.49
CA TYR A 54 -2.95 -7.42 -10.13
C TYR A 54 -2.54 -6.63 -11.37
N LYS A 55 -1.75 -7.23 -12.28
CA LYS A 55 -1.37 -6.64 -13.56
C LYS A 55 -2.59 -6.32 -14.43
N ALA A 56 -3.58 -7.21 -14.50
CA ALA A 56 -4.79 -6.98 -15.28
C ALA A 56 -5.61 -5.81 -14.74
N THR A 57 -5.64 -5.60 -13.43
CA THR A 57 -6.32 -4.46 -12.80
C THR A 57 -5.63 -3.15 -13.18
N ILE A 58 -4.28 -3.08 -13.07
CA ILE A 58 -3.52 -1.91 -13.54
C ILE A 58 -3.79 -1.68 -15.04
N LYS A 59 -3.69 -2.72 -15.86
CA LYS A 59 -3.95 -2.61 -17.29
C LYS A 59 -5.38 -2.13 -17.60
N GLY A 60 -6.35 -2.53 -16.79
CA GLY A 60 -7.73 -2.05 -16.87
C GLY A 60 -7.85 -0.54 -16.62
N LEU A 61 -7.06 0.00 -15.68
CA LEU A 61 -7.03 1.43 -15.38
C LEU A 61 -6.39 2.25 -16.50
N THR A 62 -5.37 1.73 -17.16
CA THR A 62 -4.64 2.47 -18.21
C THR A 62 -5.47 2.80 -19.44
N GLN A 63 -6.61 2.13 -19.66
CA GLN A 63 -7.53 2.45 -20.77
C GLN A 63 -8.08 3.89 -20.70
N PHE A 64 -8.00 4.53 -19.55
CA PHE A 64 -8.46 5.89 -19.31
C PHE A 64 -7.32 6.94 -19.34
N GLY A 65 -6.12 6.58 -19.82
CA GLY A 65 -4.93 7.45 -19.78
C GLY A 65 -4.51 7.75 -18.34
N ASP A 66 -4.02 8.97 -18.09
CA ASP A 66 -3.60 9.40 -16.75
C ASP A 66 -4.79 9.66 -15.79
N ARG A 67 -6.01 9.45 -16.19
CA ARG A 67 -7.22 9.60 -15.36
C ARG A 67 -7.33 10.95 -14.66
N ARG A 68 -6.76 11.99 -15.25
CA ARG A 68 -6.73 13.36 -14.68
C ARG A 68 -8.10 13.78 -14.17
N GLN A 69 -8.15 14.22 -12.91
CA GLN A 69 -9.37 14.64 -12.26
C GLN A 69 -10.14 15.70 -13.08
N GLY A 70 -11.48 15.67 -13.03
CA GLY A 70 -12.35 16.62 -13.71
C GLY A 70 -12.52 16.43 -15.20
N THR A 71 -12.04 15.32 -15.76
CA THR A 71 -12.25 14.90 -17.14
C THR A 71 -13.35 13.85 -17.26
N ASP A 72 -13.90 13.63 -18.46
CA ASP A 72 -14.88 12.56 -18.67
C ASP A 72 -14.25 11.18 -18.50
N ARG A 73 -13.00 10.99 -18.91
CA ARG A 73 -12.26 9.74 -18.71
C ARG A 73 -12.00 9.42 -17.22
N ASN A 74 -11.82 10.45 -16.38
CA ASN A 74 -11.75 10.26 -14.94
C ASN A 74 -13.09 9.75 -14.39
N ARG A 75 -14.21 10.34 -14.81
CA ARG A 75 -15.54 9.85 -14.44
C ARG A 75 -15.81 8.42 -14.90
N GLN A 76 -15.37 8.08 -16.13
CA GLN A 76 -15.44 6.71 -16.64
C GLN A 76 -14.56 5.74 -15.82
N ALA A 77 -13.41 6.18 -15.35
CA ALA A 77 -12.57 5.38 -14.46
C ALA A 77 -13.26 5.14 -13.11
N VAL A 78 -13.90 6.16 -12.52
CA VAL A 78 -14.75 6.00 -11.30
C VAL A 78 -15.86 4.98 -11.54
N ASP A 79 -16.57 5.07 -12.68
CA ASP A 79 -17.63 4.12 -13.04
C ASP A 79 -17.09 2.69 -13.18
N TRP A 80 -15.93 2.54 -13.81
CA TRP A 80 -15.28 1.24 -13.98
C TRP A 80 -14.84 0.64 -12.64
N ILE A 81 -14.19 1.42 -11.78
CA ILE A 81 -13.76 0.99 -10.44
C ILE A 81 -14.97 0.54 -9.62
N GLU A 82 -16.05 1.34 -9.61
CA GLU A 82 -17.29 0.99 -8.91
C GLU A 82 -17.87 -0.33 -9.39
N ALA A 83 -17.90 -0.55 -10.72
CA ALA A 83 -18.39 -1.79 -11.31
C ALA A 83 -17.52 -3.00 -10.90
N GLN A 84 -16.17 -2.83 -10.86
CA GLN A 84 -15.27 -3.88 -10.40
C GLN A 84 -15.52 -4.21 -8.92
N LEU A 85 -15.58 -3.21 -8.03
CA LEU A 85 -15.84 -3.41 -6.61
C LEU A 85 -17.17 -4.15 -6.37
N LYS A 86 -18.22 -3.79 -7.10
CA LYS A 86 -19.51 -4.50 -7.06
C LYS A 86 -19.37 -5.96 -7.51
N SER A 87 -18.59 -6.22 -8.55
CA SER A 87 -18.35 -7.57 -9.06
C SER A 87 -17.60 -8.46 -8.05
N TYR A 88 -16.81 -7.86 -7.17
CA TYR A 88 -16.09 -8.55 -6.09
C TYR A 88 -16.98 -8.91 -4.89
N GLY A 89 -18.23 -8.46 -4.89
CA GLY A 89 -19.16 -8.70 -3.78
C GLY A 89 -19.28 -7.52 -2.80
N CYS A 90 -18.68 -6.38 -3.11
CA CYS A 90 -18.89 -5.14 -2.36
C CYS A 90 -20.29 -4.57 -2.66
N THR A 91 -21.31 -5.04 -1.94
CA THR A 91 -22.72 -4.70 -2.19
C THR A 91 -23.11 -3.30 -1.67
N ASN A 92 -22.29 -2.69 -0.84
CA ASN A 92 -22.46 -1.35 -0.26
C ASN A 92 -21.48 -0.33 -0.84
N THR A 93 -21.19 -0.42 -2.12
CA THR A 93 -20.35 0.55 -2.84
C THR A 93 -21.05 1.90 -2.89
N GLU A 94 -20.34 2.95 -2.51
CA GLU A 94 -20.83 4.31 -2.42
C GLU A 94 -19.87 5.29 -3.08
N ARG A 95 -20.36 6.49 -3.42
CA ARG A 95 -19.57 7.61 -3.91
C ARG A 95 -19.66 8.78 -2.94
N LEU A 96 -18.52 9.34 -2.58
CA LEU A 96 -18.47 10.64 -1.91
C LEU A 96 -18.33 11.73 -2.97
N LYS A 97 -19.15 12.77 -2.83
CA LYS A 97 -19.15 13.92 -3.73
C LYS A 97 -18.63 15.16 -3.02
N TYR A 98 -17.85 15.94 -3.75
CA TYR A 98 -17.36 17.24 -3.29
C TYR A 98 -17.14 18.18 -4.47
N ASP A 99 -17.18 19.48 -4.22
CA ASP A 99 -16.92 20.50 -5.23
C ASP A 99 -15.44 20.88 -5.21
N TYR A 100 -14.84 20.94 -6.39
CA TYR A 100 -13.47 21.39 -6.57
C TYR A 100 -13.41 22.59 -7.50
N GLN A 101 -12.77 23.65 -7.01
CA GLN A 101 -12.48 24.83 -7.78
C GLN A 101 -10.94 24.92 -7.90
N PRO A 102 -10.36 24.74 -9.09
CA PRO A 102 -8.93 24.96 -9.28
C PRO A 102 -8.56 26.35 -8.80
N PRO A 103 -7.42 26.52 -8.09
CA PRO A 103 -6.93 27.86 -7.77
C PRO A 103 -6.80 28.68 -9.04
N GLY A 104 -7.26 29.92 -9.00
CA GLY A 104 -7.17 30.82 -10.14
C GLY A 104 -5.72 31.04 -10.60
N PRO A 105 -5.49 31.43 -11.87
CA PRO A 105 -4.15 31.58 -12.43
C PRO A 105 -3.22 32.53 -11.64
N ASP A 106 -3.78 33.48 -10.89
CA ASP A 106 -3.03 34.46 -10.11
C ASP A 106 -2.53 33.94 -8.74
N THR A 107 -3.01 32.79 -8.27
CA THR A 107 -2.61 32.22 -6.97
C THR A 107 -1.48 31.21 -7.10
N ARG A 108 -1.22 30.73 -8.29
CA ARG A 108 -0.04 29.93 -8.60
C ARG A 108 1.04 30.86 -9.14
N LYS A 109 1.79 31.51 -8.29
CA LYS A 109 3.19 31.70 -8.63
C LYS A 109 3.72 30.30 -8.80
N SER A 110 3.97 29.90 -10.03
CA SER A 110 4.76 28.72 -10.33
C SER A 110 6.07 28.90 -9.58
N LEU A 111 6.17 28.30 -8.41
CA LEU A 111 7.47 28.19 -7.77
C LEU A 111 8.30 27.39 -8.74
N PRO A 112 9.40 27.96 -9.28
CA PRO A 112 10.29 27.15 -10.07
C PRO A 112 10.74 26.02 -9.15
N TYR A 113 10.40 24.81 -9.51
CA TYR A 113 10.92 23.62 -8.87
C TYR A 113 12.40 23.57 -9.23
N THR A 114 13.21 24.24 -8.46
CA THR A 114 14.65 24.17 -8.61
C THR A 114 15.11 22.85 -8.03
N ALA A 115 15.58 21.98 -8.91
CA ALA A 115 16.33 20.81 -8.50
C ALA A 115 17.50 21.26 -7.61
N VAL A 116 17.40 21.03 -6.31
CA VAL A 116 18.46 21.37 -5.37
C VAL A 116 19.36 20.15 -5.27
N GLY A 117 20.49 20.19 -5.98
CA GLY A 117 21.57 19.21 -5.79
C GLY A 117 22.19 19.30 -4.39
N PRO A 118 22.95 18.28 -3.93
CA PRO A 118 23.63 18.34 -2.64
C PRO A 118 24.58 19.51 -2.59
N GLY A 119 24.47 20.30 -1.55
CA GLY A 119 25.32 21.45 -1.31
C GLY A 119 24.83 22.76 -1.93
N VAL A 120 23.67 22.81 -2.62
CA VAL A 120 23.05 24.05 -3.04
C VAL A 120 22.20 24.60 -1.89
N PRO A 121 22.44 25.80 -1.38
CA PRO A 121 21.61 26.40 -0.35
C PRO A 121 20.17 26.53 -0.82
N THR A 122 19.22 26.05 -0.03
CA THR A 122 17.80 26.26 -0.29
C THR A 122 17.50 27.75 -0.30
N PRO A 123 16.87 28.33 -1.34
CA PRO A 123 16.48 29.72 -1.33
C PRO A 123 15.63 30.04 -0.09
N PRO A 124 15.77 31.20 0.53
CA PRO A 124 15.05 31.53 1.77
C PRO A 124 13.51 31.57 1.62
N ASP A 125 13.02 31.57 0.39
CA ASP A 125 11.61 31.58 -0.01
C ASP A 125 11.11 30.25 -0.55
N ALA A 126 11.93 29.21 -0.51
CA ALA A 126 11.50 27.87 -0.84
C ALA A 126 10.51 27.38 0.22
N ILE A 127 9.24 27.22 -0.17
CA ILE A 127 8.22 26.64 0.69
C ILE A 127 8.56 25.15 0.85
N SER A 128 8.93 24.75 2.07
CA SER A 128 8.95 23.35 2.47
C SER A 128 7.51 22.84 2.48
N VAL A 129 7.09 22.20 1.43
CA VAL A 129 5.81 21.48 1.39
C VAL A 129 5.98 20.23 2.24
N GLY A 130 5.42 20.24 3.46
CA GLY A 130 5.51 19.16 4.42
C GLY A 130 6.93 18.94 4.96
N GLY A 131 7.17 19.08 6.26
CA GLY A 131 8.45 19.03 6.97
C GLY A 131 9.33 17.78 6.75
N GLY A 132 9.48 17.36 5.52
CA GLY A 132 10.39 16.30 5.10
C GLY A 132 11.81 16.84 5.01
N HIS A 133 12.77 16.12 5.55
CA HIS A 133 14.19 16.33 5.29
C HIS A 133 14.43 16.41 3.78
N PRO A 134 15.39 17.25 3.31
CA PRO A 134 15.74 17.28 1.90
C PRO A 134 16.12 15.86 1.47
N ARG A 135 15.23 15.24 0.70
CA ARG A 135 15.45 13.94 0.10
C ARG A 135 16.68 14.06 -0.80
N GLY A 136 17.61 13.12 -0.68
CA GLY A 136 18.88 13.15 -1.42
C GLY A 136 18.68 13.38 -2.91
N LEU A 137 19.75 13.79 -3.57
CA LEU A 137 19.87 14.12 -5.00
C LEU A 137 18.73 13.60 -5.87
N ARG A 138 17.74 14.46 -6.06
CA ARG A 138 16.68 14.23 -7.04
C ARG A 138 16.92 15.12 -8.24
N THR A 139 17.09 14.51 -9.37
CA THR A 139 16.63 15.13 -10.59
C THR A 139 15.11 14.93 -10.64
N LEU A 140 14.37 15.65 -9.79
CA LEU A 140 12.94 15.72 -9.93
C LEU A 140 12.68 16.50 -11.23
N VAL A 141 12.32 15.76 -12.24
CA VAL A 141 11.84 16.33 -13.50
C VAL A 141 10.40 16.75 -13.26
N GLY A 142 9.95 17.43 -12.38
CA GLY A 142 8.59 17.91 -12.12
C GLY A 142 7.48 17.30 -12.98
N VAL A 143 6.25 17.74 -12.84
CA VAL A 143 5.13 17.29 -13.68
C VAL A 143 5.42 17.65 -15.14
N ASN A 144 5.40 16.70 -16.03
CA ASN A 144 5.48 16.96 -17.47
C ASN A 144 4.16 17.62 -17.92
N ASN A 145 4.25 18.81 -18.47
CA ASN A 145 3.10 19.56 -19.00
C ASN A 145 3.15 19.72 -20.53
N ASP A 146 4.09 19.06 -21.20
CA ASP A 146 4.22 19.11 -22.65
C ASP A 146 3.52 17.93 -23.29
N PRO A 147 2.38 18.14 -23.99
CA PRO A 147 1.69 17.06 -24.66
C PRO A 147 2.52 16.43 -25.78
N SER A 148 3.47 17.16 -26.36
CA SER A 148 4.33 16.65 -27.42
C SER A 148 5.36 15.63 -26.92
N ALA A 149 5.61 15.59 -25.61
CA ALA A 149 6.48 14.62 -24.98
C ALA A 149 5.88 13.19 -24.97
N GLN A 150 4.54 13.04 -25.13
CA GLN A 150 3.90 11.74 -25.31
C GLN A 150 3.94 11.33 -26.78
N PRO A 151 4.74 10.31 -27.15
CA PRO A 151 4.87 9.89 -28.54
C PRO A 151 3.63 9.13 -29.06
N ASP A 152 2.92 8.41 -28.19
CA ASP A 152 1.72 7.66 -28.58
C ASP A 152 0.55 8.63 -28.84
N PRO A 153 0.04 8.72 -30.07
CA PRO A 153 -1.04 9.64 -30.41
C PRO A 153 -2.37 9.30 -29.74
N LYS A 154 -2.59 8.03 -29.33
CA LYS A 154 -3.82 7.61 -28.65
C LYS A 154 -3.81 8.08 -27.18
N ILE A 155 -2.71 7.85 -26.48
CA ILE A 155 -2.54 8.31 -25.09
C ILE A 155 -2.58 9.84 -25.09
N ARG A 156 -1.84 10.50 -25.97
CA ARG A 156 -1.85 11.96 -26.10
C ARG A 156 -3.24 12.52 -26.35
N ALA A 157 -4.05 11.86 -27.18
CA ALA A 157 -5.43 12.29 -27.46
C ALA A 157 -6.34 12.13 -26.23
N LEU A 158 -6.19 11.04 -25.46
CA LEU A 158 -6.89 10.86 -24.19
C LEU A 158 -6.52 11.96 -23.19
N ASP A 159 -5.23 12.19 -22.99
CA ASP A 159 -4.71 13.10 -21.97
C ASP A 159 -4.86 14.58 -22.33
N SER A 160 -5.21 14.89 -23.59
CA SER A 160 -5.53 16.25 -24.03
C SER A 160 -6.89 16.76 -23.51
N GLN A 161 -7.72 15.89 -22.94
CA GLN A 161 -8.99 16.30 -22.37
C GLN A 161 -8.79 17.24 -21.20
N SER A 162 -9.37 18.43 -21.26
CA SER A 162 -9.23 19.45 -20.23
C SER A 162 -10.03 19.13 -18.99
N SER A 163 -9.46 19.36 -17.82
CA SER A 163 -10.16 19.32 -16.55
C SER A 163 -11.13 20.50 -16.45
N SER A 164 -12.35 20.26 -15.98
CA SER A 164 -13.37 21.28 -15.71
C SER A 164 -13.49 21.52 -14.20
N PRO A 165 -13.83 22.75 -13.75
CA PRO A 165 -14.24 23.00 -12.36
C PRO A 165 -15.54 22.27 -12.00
N GLY A 166 -15.86 22.15 -10.70
CA GLY A 166 -17.12 21.64 -10.20
C GLY A 166 -17.00 20.29 -9.48
N ALA A 167 -18.08 19.51 -9.54
CA ALA A 167 -18.19 18.29 -8.77
C ALA A 167 -17.15 17.24 -9.12
N ARG A 168 -16.64 16.60 -8.06
CA ARG A 168 -15.78 15.41 -8.09
C ARG A 168 -16.45 14.28 -7.34
N GLU A 169 -16.07 13.07 -7.68
CA GLU A 169 -16.53 11.87 -7.00
C GLU A 169 -15.32 10.97 -6.74
N GLU A 170 -15.33 10.34 -5.60
CA GLU A 170 -14.48 9.23 -5.26
C GLU A 170 -15.32 8.04 -4.85
N VAL A 171 -14.82 6.83 -4.99
CA VAL A 171 -15.59 5.62 -4.78
C VAL A 171 -14.97 4.78 -3.67
N TYR A 172 -15.82 4.22 -2.84
CA TYR A 172 -15.41 3.29 -1.80
C TYR A 172 -16.43 2.16 -1.63
N CYS A 173 -15.98 1.07 -1.04
CA CYS A 173 -16.88 0.05 -0.50
C CYS A 173 -16.46 -0.35 0.91
N THR A 174 -17.40 -0.87 1.70
CA THR A 174 -17.14 -1.26 3.08
C THR A 174 -17.49 -2.73 3.29
N LYS A 175 -16.51 -3.55 3.66
CA LYS A 175 -16.76 -4.85 4.28
C LYS A 175 -17.22 -4.60 5.70
N VAL A 176 -18.50 -4.83 5.97
CA VAL A 176 -19.08 -4.58 7.28
C VAL A 176 -18.65 -5.67 8.27
N GLY A 177 -18.16 -5.27 9.42
CA GLY A 177 -17.78 -6.18 10.50
C GLY A 177 -18.99 -6.90 11.12
N THR A 178 -18.77 -8.12 11.60
CA THR A 178 -19.84 -8.96 12.17
C THR A 178 -20.01 -8.78 13.67
N ALA A 179 -18.95 -8.39 14.40
CA ALA A 179 -18.97 -8.19 15.85
C ALA A 179 -18.86 -6.71 16.23
N HIS A 180 -18.07 -5.94 15.49
CA HIS A 180 -17.81 -4.53 15.73
C HIS A 180 -18.01 -3.72 14.43
N PRO A 181 -19.24 -3.66 13.90
CA PRO A 181 -19.53 -2.90 12.68
C PRO A 181 -19.30 -1.39 12.84
N GLU A 182 -19.28 -0.89 14.08
CA GLU A 182 -19.02 0.51 14.46
C GLU A 182 -17.53 0.89 14.44
N GLU A 183 -16.61 -0.07 14.24
CA GLU A 183 -15.17 0.12 14.17
C GLU A 183 -14.64 -0.22 12.77
N MET A 184 -13.66 0.56 12.26
CA MET A 184 -13.23 0.43 10.87
C MET A 184 -11.75 0.73 10.68
N TYR A 185 -11.10 -0.08 9.82
CA TYR A 185 -9.83 0.26 9.18
C TYR A 185 -10.08 0.74 7.75
N ILE A 186 -9.24 1.67 7.29
CA ILE A 186 -9.29 2.22 5.92
C ILE A 186 -8.07 1.73 5.16
N VAL A 187 -8.28 1.17 3.97
CA VAL A 187 -7.25 0.76 3.01
C VAL A 187 -7.49 1.55 1.73
N SER A 188 -6.51 2.30 1.27
CA SER A 188 -6.73 3.27 0.20
C SER A 188 -5.54 3.45 -0.74
N GLY A 189 -5.82 4.02 -1.90
CA GLY A 189 -4.91 4.51 -2.93
C GLY A 189 -5.59 5.63 -3.68
N HIS A 190 -4.90 6.39 -4.55
CA HIS A 190 -5.56 7.38 -5.38
C HIS A 190 -5.70 6.93 -6.85
N MET A 191 -6.80 7.30 -7.47
CA MET A 191 -7.13 6.81 -8.81
C MET A 191 -6.80 7.79 -9.93
N ASP A 192 -6.63 9.06 -9.61
CA ASP A 192 -6.23 10.06 -10.58
C ASP A 192 -4.71 10.09 -10.77
N GLY A 193 -4.25 10.66 -11.84
CA GLY A 193 -2.84 10.83 -12.17
C GLY A 193 -2.65 11.99 -13.14
N ILE A 194 -1.41 12.32 -13.44
CA ILE A 194 -0.98 13.40 -14.32
C ILE A 194 0.30 13.01 -15.07
N GLY A 195 0.75 13.83 -16.02
CA GLY A 195 2.07 13.67 -16.65
C GLY A 195 2.05 13.14 -18.06
N TRP A 196 0.88 13.01 -18.71
CA TRP A 196 0.73 12.56 -20.10
C TRP A 196 1.09 11.09 -20.34
N GLY A 197 1.07 10.27 -19.30
CA GLY A 197 1.26 8.82 -19.35
C GLY A 197 -0.05 8.05 -19.15
N GLU A 198 0.09 6.81 -18.75
CA GLU A 198 -1.04 5.95 -18.31
C GLU A 198 -1.23 6.01 -16.79
N ALA A 199 -0.37 6.73 -16.05
CA ALA A 199 -0.33 6.74 -14.57
C ALA A 199 -0.38 5.30 -14.04
N ALA A 200 0.47 4.44 -14.58
CA ALA A 200 0.46 3.00 -14.28
C ALA A 200 1.03 2.72 -12.90
N ASN A 201 2.08 3.47 -12.49
CA ASN A 201 2.64 3.42 -11.15
C ASN A 201 1.98 4.47 -10.26
N ASP A 202 1.89 5.72 -10.68
CA ASP A 202 1.36 6.83 -9.91
C ASP A 202 -0.08 7.20 -10.34
N ASP A 203 -1.17 6.73 -9.67
CA ASP A 203 -1.19 5.65 -8.67
C ASP A 203 -2.10 4.51 -9.14
N GLY A 204 -1.90 4.06 -10.37
CA GLY A 204 -2.55 2.85 -10.87
C GLY A 204 -2.16 1.62 -10.07
N SER A 205 -0.93 1.60 -9.54
CA SER A 205 -0.40 0.48 -8.75
C SER A 205 -1.06 0.38 -7.38
N GLY A 206 -1.14 1.46 -6.62
CA GLY A 206 -1.82 1.48 -5.33
C GLY A 206 -3.33 1.28 -5.47
N THR A 207 -3.96 1.92 -6.47
CA THR A 207 -5.37 1.68 -6.79
C THR A 207 -5.65 0.20 -7.05
N ALA A 208 -4.83 -0.48 -7.87
CA ALA A 208 -5.01 -1.89 -8.16
C ALA A 208 -4.76 -2.78 -6.94
N LEU A 209 -3.79 -2.44 -6.11
CA LEU A 209 -3.52 -3.11 -4.83
C LEU A 209 -4.77 -3.08 -3.95
N VAL A 210 -5.37 -1.91 -3.72
CA VAL A 210 -6.57 -1.75 -2.91
C VAL A 210 -7.73 -2.56 -3.48
N MET A 211 -7.91 -2.55 -4.81
CA MET A 211 -8.96 -3.32 -5.48
C MET A 211 -8.76 -4.84 -5.32
N GLU A 212 -7.53 -5.35 -5.40
CA GLU A 212 -7.24 -6.78 -5.21
C GLU A 212 -7.44 -7.20 -3.75
N VAL A 213 -7.05 -6.37 -2.78
CA VAL A 213 -7.33 -6.60 -1.35
C VAL A 213 -8.84 -6.61 -1.10
N ALA A 214 -9.58 -5.65 -1.70
CA ALA A 214 -11.04 -5.60 -1.64
C ALA A 214 -11.69 -6.88 -2.23
N ARG A 215 -11.17 -7.37 -3.36
CA ARG A 215 -11.67 -8.59 -4.01
C ARG A 215 -11.55 -9.81 -3.08
N VAL A 216 -10.40 -9.98 -2.46
CA VAL A 216 -10.17 -11.12 -1.56
C VAL A 216 -11.03 -11.02 -0.31
N LEU A 217 -11.02 -9.88 0.37
CA LEU A 217 -11.74 -9.70 1.64
C LEU A 217 -13.26 -9.62 1.46
N SER A 218 -13.77 -9.20 0.29
CA SER A 218 -15.20 -9.19 0.00
C SER A 218 -15.77 -10.54 -0.45
N SER A 219 -14.92 -11.58 -0.58
CA SER A 219 -15.40 -12.92 -0.92
C SER A 219 -16.46 -13.42 0.07
N PRO A 220 -17.51 -14.15 -0.39
CA PRO A 220 -18.63 -14.53 0.47
C PRO A 220 -18.29 -15.45 1.64
N ASP A 221 -17.19 -16.19 1.53
CA ASP A 221 -16.67 -17.09 2.56
C ASP A 221 -15.77 -16.39 3.60
N VAL A 222 -15.47 -15.09 3.40
CA VAL A 222 -14.64 -14.28 4.32
C VAL A 222 -15.55 -13.48 5.25
N GLN A 223 -15.25 -13.53 6.53
CA GLN A 223 -15.89 -12.70 7.56
C GLN A 223 -14.81 -11.94 8.32
N THR A 224 -15.13 -10.72 8.75
CA THR A 224 -14.29 -9.90 9.61
C THR A 224 -15.08 -9.48 10.85
N GLU A 225 -14.44 -9.37 12.00
CA GLU A 225 -15.10 -8.83 13.20
C GLU A 225 -15.32 -7.33 13.09
N ARG A 226 -14.33 -6.60 12.57
CA ARG A 226 -14.38 -5.15 12.32
C ARG A 226 -14.61 -4.84 10.85
N SER A 227 -15.14 -3.67 10.59
CA SER A 227 -15.31 -3.18 9.22
C SER A 227 -13.97 -2.82 8.57
N ILE A 228 -13.91 -2.98 7.25
CA ILE A 228 -12.78 -2.51 6.42
C ILE A 228 -13.36 -1.70 5.27
N ARG A 229 -12.92 -0.47 5.09
CA ARG A 229 -13.28 0.37 3.95
C ARG A 229 -12.14 0.41 2.94
N PHE A 230 -12.45 0.06 1.70
CA PHE A 230 -11.56 0.18 0.55
C PHE A 230 -11.97 1.43 -0.22
N ILE A 231 -11.09 2.41 -0.32
CA ILE A 231 -11.42 3.69 -0.92
C ILE A 231 -10.35 4.10 -1.95
N LEU A 232 -10.81 4.59 -3.11
CA LEU A 232 -9.97 5.09 -4.19
C LEU A 232 -10.21 6.61 -4.27
N TRP A 233 -9.21 7.35 -3.73
CA TRP A 233 -9.26 8.80 -3.69
C TRP A 233 -9.23 9.38 -5.10
N ASN A 234 -9.83 10.52 -5.28
CA ASN A 234 -9.76 11.27 -6.52
C ASN A 234 -9.21 12.67 -6.24
N ASN A 235 -8.51 13.26 -7.21
CA ASN A 235 -7.98 14.61 -7.09
C ASN A 235 -6.87 14.74 -6.00
N GLU A 236 -6.04 13.68 -5.86
CA GLU A 236 -4.83 13.70 -5.05
C GLU A 236 -3.83 14.68 -5.63
N GLU A 237 -3.55 14.55 -6.92
CA GLU A 237 -2.50 15.21 -7.72
C GLU A 237 -2.56 16.74 -7.73
N THR A 238 -3.66 17.31 -7.30
CA THR A 238 -3.85 18.76 -7.22
C THR A 238 -3.99 19.26 -5.78
N GLY A 239 -3.65 18.41 -4.78
CA GLY A 239 -3.51 18.80 -3.38
C GLY A 239 -4.37 18.02 -2.41
N LEU A 240 -4.48 16.68 -2.52
CA LEU A 240 -5.16 15.79 -1.57
C LEU A 240 -6.63 16.16 -1.36
N ASN A 241 -7.31 16.58 -2.43
CA ASN A 241 -8.63 17.20 -2.30
C ASN A 241 -9.72 16.18 -1.95
N GLY A 242 -9.65 14.95 -2.49
CA GLY A 242 -10.60 13.89 -2.19
C GLY A 242 -10.52 13.45 -0.74
N SER A 243 -9.34 13.00 -0.31
CA SER A 243 -9.11 12.58 1.07
C SER A 243 -9.38 13.69 2.08
N GLY A 244 -9.02 14.95 1.74
CA GLY A 244 -9.36 16.12 2.54
C GLY A 244 -10.87 16.34 2.65
N ALA A 245 -11.61 16.19 1.56
CA ALA A 245 -13.06 16.30 1.53
C ALA A 245 -13.73 15.18 2.36
N TYR A 246 -13.23 13.95 2.24
CA TYR A 246 -13.70 12.84 3.05
C TYR A 246 -13.53 13.11 4.54
N VAL A 247 -12.33 13.49 4.99
CA VAL A 247 -12.08 13.82 6.39
C VAL A 247 -13.00 14.95 6.85
N ALA A 248 -13.13 16.02 6.07
CA ALA A 248 -13.99 17.14 6.43
C ALA A 248 -15.47 16.75 6.58
N GLN A 249 -15.99 15.88 5.70
CA GLN A 249 -17.39 15.46 5.72
C GLN A 249 -17.67 14.37 6.74
N ARG A 250 -16.71 13.47 7.03
CA ARG A 250 -16.97 12.21 7.72
C ARG A 250 -16.44 12.16 9.16
N LYS A 251 -15.40 12.91 9.52
CA LYS A 251 -14.81 12.83 10.87
C LYS A 251 -15.80 13.08 12.01
N GLY A 252 -16.78 13.94 11.79
CA GLY A 252 -17.84 14.24 12.78
C GLY A 252 -18.95 13.19 12.87
N LEU A 253 -18.98 12.20 11.99
CA LEU A 253 -20.00 11.16 11.89
C LEU A 253 -19.55 9.82 12.49
N GLN A 254 -18.28 9.67 12.82
CA GLN A 254 -17.68 8.42 13.26
C GLN A 254 -18.45 7.77 14.42
N GLY A 255 -18.72 6.48 14.28
CA GLY A 255 -19.36 5.65 15.28
C GLY A 255 -20.83 6.01 15.59
N LYS A 256 -21.46 6.85 14.78
CA LYS A 256 -22.87 7.21 14.95
C LYS A 256 -23.77 6.29 14.15
N GLU A 257 -24.77 5.74 14.82
CA GLU A 257 -25.82 5.00 14.15
C GLU A 257 -26.73 5.91 13.33
N ASP A 258 -27.13 5.44 12.15
CA ASP A 258 -28.12 6.11 11.33
C ASP A 258 -29.01 5.08 10.60
N PRO A 259 -30.32 5.02 10.94
CA PRO A 259 -30.99 5.73 12.03
C PRO A 259 -30.61 5.17 13.42
N PRO A 260 -30.75 5.94 14.50
CA PRO A 260 -30.45 5.50 15.86
C PRO A 260 -31.12 4.16 16.22
N GLY A 261 -30.37 3.23 16.83
CA GLY A 261 -30.85 1.91 17.21
C GLY A 261 -30.94 0.90 16.07
N SER A 262 -30.42 1.24 14.86
CA SER A 262 -30.48 0.37 13.69
C SER A 262 -29.31 -0.63 13.61
N GLY A 263 -28.25 -0.43 14.38
CA GLY A 263 -26.98 -1.15 14.23
C GLY A 263 -26.22 -0.81 12.94
N ARG A 264 -26.64 0.24 12.21
CA ARG A 264 -26.02 0.70 10.98
C ARG A 264 -25.14 1.91 11.25
N TYR A 265 -23.89 1.83 10.82
CA TYR A 265 -22.89 2.88 10.99
C TYR A 265 -22.42 3.33 9.61
N PRO A 266 -23.01 4.38 9.01
CA PRO A 266 -22.58 4.91 7.73
C PRO A 266 -21.11 5.34 7.73
N GLU A 267 -20.65 5.82 8.89
CA GLU A 267 -19.24 6.12 9.14
C GLU A 267 -18.80 5.47 10.45
N PRO A 268 -18.27 4.22 10.41
CA PRO A 268 -17.69 3.59 11.59
C PRO A 268 -16.52 4.38 12.15
N LYS A 269 -16.21 4.21 13.42
CA LYS A 269 -15.05 4.82 14.07
C LYS A 269 -13.77 4.36 13.39
N TRP A 270 -12.94 5.28 12.97
CA TRP A 270 -11.64 4.98 12.37
C TRP A 270 -10.67 4.46 13.41
N LEU A 271 -10.05 3.32 13.14
CA LEU A 271 -9.02 2.70 13.98
C LEU A 271 -7.63 2.82 13.38
N GLY A 272 -7.53 2.87 12.06
CA GLY A 272 -6.28 3.03 11.31
C GLY A 272 -6.56 3.31 9.84
N MET A 273 -5.62 3.98 9.18
CA MET A 273 -5.66 4.31 7.76
C MET A 273 -4.34 3.91 7.10
N ILE A 274 -4.41 3.14 6.03
CA ILE A 274 -3.28 2.61 5.25
C ILE A 274 -3.44 3.13 3.83
N GLN A 275 -2.56 4.05 3.42
CA GLN A 275 -2.49 4.60 2.08
C GLN A 275 -1.44 3.87 1.26
N HIS A 276 -1.72 3.66 -0.03
CA HIS A 276 -0.77 3.12 -1.01
C HIS A 276 -0.58 4.14 -2.11
N ASP A 277 0.68 4.30 -2.55
CA ASP A 277 1.03 5.32 -3.53
C ASP A 277 2.38 4.96 -4.16
N MET A 278 2.39 4.58 -5.45
CA MET A 278 3.57 4.18 -6.21
C MET A 278 4.25 2.89 -5.68
N MET A 279 3.99 1.76 -6.35
CA MET A 279 4.42 0.43 -5.88
C MET A 279 5.15 -0.38 -6.96
N LEU A 280 5.62 0.21 -8.08
CA LEU A 280 6.20 -0.58 -9.17
C LEU A 280 7.68 -0.34 -9.45
N PHE A 281 8.35 0.59 -8.77
CA PHE A 281 9.75 0.88 -9.10
C PHE A 281 10.73 0.00 -8.35
N ASP A 282 11.05 -1.17 -8.91
CA ASP A 282 12.08 -2.11 -8.40
C ASP A 282 13.36 -2.09 -9.27
N HIS A 283 13.63 -1.05 -9.97
CA HIS A 283 14.86 -0.90 -10.75
C HIS A 283 16.01 -0.32 -9.91
N GLY A 284 17.24 -0.61 -10.32
CA GLY A 284 18.41 0.03 -9.74
C GLY A 284 18.36 1.55 -9.88
N ALA A 285 19.13 2.26 -9.08
CA ALA A 285 19.27 3.70 -9.18
C ALA A 285 19.58 4.14 -10.62
N PRO A 286 18.97 5.22 -11.13
CA PRO A 286 19.38 5.80 -12.40
C PRO A 286 20.88 6.07 -12.42
N ARG A 287 21.53 5.70 -13.51
CA ARG A 287 22.94 6.01 -13.74
C ARG A 287 23.11 7.50 -14.07
N ALA A 288 24.36 8.00 -14.05
CA ALA A 288 24.64 9.37 -14.38
C ALA A 288 24.20 9.82 -15.79
N ASP A 289 24.00 8.87 -16.71
CA ASP A 289 23.49 9.08 -18.05
C ASP A 289 21.95 8.99 -18.16
N GLY A 290 21.27 8.82 -17.01
CA GLY A 290 19.81 8.69 -16.93
C GLY A 290 19.28 7.29 -17.27
N THR A 291 20.14 6.31 -17.58
CA THR A 291 19.69 4.94 -17.80
C THR A 291 19.37 4.26 -16.47
N VAL A 292 18.31 3.47 -16.43
CA VAL A 292 17.90 2.69 -15.26
C VAL A 292 18.38 1.25 -15.42
N SER A 293 18.89 0.66 -14.34
CA SER A 293 19.22 -0.76 -14.32
C SER A 293 17.93 -1.57 -14.48
N LYS A 294 18.01 -2.65 -15.25
CA LYS A 294 16.93 -3.64 -15.33
C LYS A 294 17.04 -4.71 -14.26
N ASP A 295 18.12 -4.68 -13.50
CA ASP A 295 18.35 -5.64 -12.44
C ASP A 295 17.70 -5.14 -11.16
N GLN A 296 17.03 -6.06 -10.47
CA GLN A 296 16.49 -5.80 -9.14
C GLN A 296 17.63 -5.31 -8.23
N ARG A 297 17.32 -4.29 -7.42
CA ARG A 297 18.26 -3.83 -6.40
C ARG A 297 18.32 -4.86 -5.27
N PRO A 298 19.53 -5.19 -4.76
CA PRO A 298 19.63 -6.03 -3.56
C PRO A 298 18.89 -5.47 -2.34
N GLU A 299 18.74 -4.15 -2.31
CA GLU A 299 18.06 -3.38 -1.27
C GLU A 299 16.61 -3.00 -1.68
N ALA A 300 16.08 -3.62 -2.74
CA ALA A 300 14.70 -3.37 -3.13
C ALA A 300 13.77 -3.74 -1.98
N ASP A 301 13.02 -2.77 -1.54
CA ASP A 301 12.04 -2.88 -0.48
C ASP A 301 10.94 -1.87 -0.73
N PHE A 302 9.92 -1.90 0.10
CA PHE A 302 8.97 -0.81 0.16
C PHE A 302 8.97 -0.16 1.54
N ASN A 303 8.62 1.11 1.58
CA ASN A 303 8.57 1.89 2.80
C ASN A 303 7.16 1.87 3.39
N ILE A 304 7.11 1.66 4.70
CA ILE A 304 5.92 1.89 5.52
C ILE A 304 6.21 3.14 6.34
N GLU A 305 5.61 4.26 6.00
CA GLU A 305 5.98 5.56 6.52
C GLU A 305 4.89 6.16 7.41
N PHE A 306 5.30 6.87 8.47
CA PHE A 306 4.42 7.60 9.36
C PHE A 306 4.95 9.00 9.65
N GLN A 307 4.06 9.93 10.03
CA GLN A 307 4.44 11.32 10.28
C GLN A 307 4.78 11.55 11.77
N VAL A 308 6.06 11.79 12.04
CA VAL A 308 6.56 11.99 13.42
C VAL A 308 6.02 13.24 14.11
N ASN A 309 5.58 14.22 13.35
CA ASN A 309 5.03 15.48 13.88
C ASN A 309 3.50 15.41 14.08
N SER A 310 2.87 14.27 13.81
CA SER A 310 1.45 14.10 14.05
C SER A 310 1.15 13.93 15.55
N LYS A 311 -0.07 14.28 15.94
CA LYS A 311 -0.56 14.03 17.32
C LYS A 311 -0.62 12.54 17.65
N LEU A 312 -0.70 11.70 16.62
CA LEU A 312 -0.87 10.25 16.71
C LEU A 312 0.37 9.48 16.21
N ALA A 313 1.55 10.12 16.25
CA ALA A 313 2.80 9.53 15.75
C ALA A 313 3.10 8.15 16.33
N ALA A 314 2.91 7.97 17.66
CA ALA A 314 3.15 6.70 18.30
C ALA A 314 2.18 5.59 17.86
N GLN A 315 0.90 5.93 17.65
CA GLN A 315 -0.11 5.01 17.16
C GLN A 315 0.14 4.67 15.69
N SER A 316 0.53 5.65 14.89
CA SER A 316 0.89 5.45 13.47
C SER A 316 2.15 4.57 13.35
N GLN A 317 3.14 4.78 14.21
CA GLN A 317 4.32 3.92 14.29
C GLN A 317 3.95 2.48 14.66
N ALA A 318 3.06 2.29 15.61
CA ALA A 318 2.58 0.95 15.99
C ALA A 318 1.87 0.25 14.81
N LEU A 319 1.04 0.98 14.06
CA LEU A 319 0.38 0.47 12.86
C LEU A 319 1.42 0.09 11.78
N ALA A 320 2.46 0.93 11.58
CA ALA A 320 3.53 0.63 10.63
C ALA A 320 4.28 -0.67 10.98
N TRP A 321 4.59 -0.89 12.26
CA TRP A 321 5.19 -2.13 12.72
C TRP A 321 4.28 -3.35 12.58
N THR A 322 2.96 -3.17 12.69
CA THR A 322 2.01 -4.26 12.40
C THR A 322 2.09 -4.69 10.93
N LEU A 323 2.23 -3.74 10.00
CA LEU A 323 2.40 -4.08 8.58
C LEU A 323 3.75 -4.76 8.32
N GLU A 324 4.82 -4.28 8.92
CA GLU A 324 6.15 -4.88 8.76
C GLU A 324 6.17 -6.34 9.27
N GLN A 325 5.56 -6.62 10.42
CA GLN A 325 5.42 -7.98 10.94
C GLN A 325 4.56 -8.87 10.02
N ALA A 326 3.54 -8.30 9.38
CA ALA A 326 2.74 -9.02 8.39
C ALA A 326 3.56 -9.33 7.13
N ASP A 327 4.44 -8.40 6.70
CA ASP A 327 5.37 -8.61 5.61
C ASP A 327 6.30 -9.79 5.90
N GLU A 328 7.02 -9.74 7.02
CA GLU A 328 7.95 -10.80 7.42
C GLU A 328 7.30 -12.20 7.47
N LYS A 329 6.01 -12.25 7.79
CA LYS A 329 5.31 -13.53 7.96
C LYS A 329 4.66 -14.06 6.69
N TYR A 330 4.14 -13.17 5.84
CA TYR A 330 3.24 -13.56 4.75
C TYR A 330 3.67 -13.12 3.36
N ALA A 331 4.59 -12.15 3.25
CA ALA A 331 4.98 -11.52 1.98
C ALA A 331 6.50 -11.35 1.93
N THR A 332 7.21 -12.45 1.69
CA THR A 332 8.66 -12.55 1.90
C THR A 332 9.52 -12.32 0.65
N ASP A 333 8.94 -11.90 -0.47
CA ASP A 333 9.68 -11.64 -1.71
C ASP A 333 10.49 -10.34 -1.63
N TYR A 334 9.99 -9.34 -0.91
CA TYR A 334 10.61 -8.04 -0.72
C TYR A 334 10.48 -7.60 0.73
N PRO A 335 11.56 -7.14 1.38
CA PRO A 335 11.48 -6.67 2.74
C PRO A 335 10.74 -5.34 2.85
N ALA A 336 10.01 -5.16 3.93
CA ALA A 336 9.46 -3.87 4.31
C ALA A 336 10.44 -3.07 5.16
N SER A 337 10.30 -1.75 5.15
CA SER A 337 11.13 -0.85 5.94
C SER A 337 10.28 0.24 6.57
N VAL A 338 10.27 0.31 7.91
CA VAL A 338 9.51 1.34 8.62
C VAL A 338 10.28 2.66 8.64
N GLY A 339 9.68 3.70 8.09
CA GLY A 339 10.22 5.05 8.02
C GLY A 339 9.51 6.04 8.94
N SER A 340 10.25 7.04 9.42
CA SER A 340 9.74 8.09 10.33
C SER A 340 9.31 9.37 9.62
N HIS A 341 9.14 9.34 8.31
CA HIS A 341 8.65 10.46 7.52
C HIS A 341 7.61 9.96 6.53
N MET A 342 6.50 10.63 6.49
CA MET A 342 5.43 10.35 5.56
C MET A 342 5.50 11.38 4.43
N THR A 343 5.42 10.91 3.21
CA THR A 343 5.36 11.79 2.05
C THR A 343 3.99 12.45 1.93
N ASN A 344 3.90 13.51 1.15
CA ASN A 344 2.64 14.19 0.89
C ASN A 344 1.77 13.31 -0.01
N THR A 345 0.86 12.58 0.60
CA THR A 345 -0.16 11.74 -0.03
C THR A 345 -1.41 11.69 0.85
N ASP A 346 -2.44 10.96 0.46
CA ASP A 346 -3.77 10.98 1.06
C ASP A 346 -3.85 10.52 2.52
N SER A 347 -2.80 9.96 3.09
CA SER A 347 -2.68 9.75 4.54
C SER A 347 -2.54 11.06 5.34
N SER A 348 -2.06 12.14 4.70
CA SER A 348 -1.78 13.41 5.37
C SER A 348 -3.01 14.08 6.00
N PRO A 349 -4.18 14.13 5.37
CA PRO A 349 -5.39 14.65 6.01
C PRO A 349 -5.84 13.87 7.25
N PHE A 350 -5.48 12.58 7.33
CA PHE A 350 -5.86 11.69 8.42
C PHE A 350 -4.89 11.70 9.61
N MET A 351 -3.64 12.12 9.42
CA MET A 351 -2.54 11.91 10.38
C MET A 351 -2.79 12.42 11.80
N ASN A 352 -3.70 13.40 11.98
CA ASN A 352 -4.08 13.96 13.28
C ASN A 352 -5.46 13.51 13.77
N GLU A 353 -6.16 12.71 13.00
CA GLU A 353 -7.51 12.21 13.27
C GLU A 353 -7.52 10.72 13.62
N VAL A 354 -6.60 9.94 13.04
CA VAL A 354 -6.43 8.51 13.26
C VAL A 354 -4.96 8.11 13.04
N ALA A 355 -4.52 6.95 13.52
CA ALA A 355 -3.25 6.37 13.12
C ALA A 355 -3.22 6.21 11.60
N ALA A 356 -2.34 6.92 10.91
CA ALA A 356 -2.25 6.96 9.46
C ALA A 356 -0.83 6.70 8.99
N ILE A 357 -0.70 5.87 7.97
CA ILE A 357 0.57 5.48 7.36
C ILE A 357 0.46 5.50 5.84
N SER A 358 1.60 5.63 5.18
CA SER A 358 1.74 5.48 3.72
C SER A 358 2.66 4.31 3.41
N VAL A 359 2.25 3.48 2.47
CA VAL A 359 3.05 2.38 1.91
C VAL A 359 3.47 2.80 0.51
N ARG A 360 4.77 2.78 0.25
CA ARG A 360 5.36 3.27 -1.01
C ARG A 360 6.57 2.44 -1.41
N GLU A 361 6.90 2.46 -2.68
CA GLU A 361 8.19 1.97 -3.16
C GLU A 361 9.34 2.74 -2.50
N ASN A 362 10.51 2.10 -2.40
CA ASN A 362 11.64 2.70 -1.71
C ASN A 362 12.22 3.91 -2.47
N GLU A 363 12.06 5.07 -1.87
CA GLU A 363 12.56 6.35 -2.37
C GLU A 363 13.84 6.86 -1.69
N ARG A 364 14.45 6.09 -0.81
CA ARG A 364 15.58 6.55 0.03
C ARG A 364 16.88 6.66 -0.77
N GLY A 365 16.91 7.67 -1.66
CA GLY A 365 18.03 7.90 -2.56
C GLY A 365 19.38 8.12 -1.89
N ALA A 366 19.43 8.64 -0.65
CA ALA A 366 20.69 8.85 0.07
C ALA A 366 21.36 7.56 0.52
N GLN A 367 20.61 6.50 0.74
CA GLN A 367 21.10 5.21 1.23
C GLN A 367 21.39 4.22 0.10
N ILE A 368 20.60 4.27 -0.98
CA ILE A 368 20.62 3.30 -2.06
C ILE A 368 20.72 3.93 -3.46
N GLY A 369 21.10 5.19 -3.54
CA GLY A 369 21.19 5.96 -4.78
C GLY A 369 19.95 6.80 -5.04
N ASN A 370 19.72 7.21 -6.28
CA ASN A 370 18.54 8.01 -6.68
C ASN A 370 17.31 7.11 -6.75
N GLY A 371 16.74 6.77 -5.60
CA GLY A 371 15.68 5.80 -5.45
C GLY A 371 14.29 6.24 -5.92
N TRP A 372 14.17 7.42 -6.53
CA TRP A 372 12.90 7.91 -7.05
C TRP A 372 12.62 7.35 -8.45
N ASP A 373 11.36 6.97 -8.71
CA ASP A 373 10.95 6.53 -10.03
C ASP A 373 11.10 7.69 -11.05
N PRO A 374 11.94 7.54 -12.09
CA PRO A 374 12.09 8.54 -13.13
C PRO A 374 10.85 8.69 -14.02
N GLN A 375 9.88 7.77 -13.91
CA GLN A 375 8.63 7.81 -14.65
C GLN A 375 7.56 8.64 -13.95
N TRP A 376 7.76 8.97 -12.67
CA TRP A 376 6.83 9.76 -11.87
C TRP A 376 6.42 11.06 -12.56
N HIS A 377 5.12 11.23 -12.82
CA HIS A 377 4.53 12.36 -13.53
C HIS A 377 5.09 12.58 -14.95
N GLN A 378 5.50 11.50 -15.63
CA GLN A 378 6.07 11.55 -16.96
C GLN A 378 5.23 10.80 -17.98
N PRO A 379 5.37 11.13 -19.31
CA PRO A 379 4.74 10.38 -20.39
C PRO A 379 5.15 8.92 -20.46
N THR A 380 6.17 8.55 -19.74
CA THR A 380 6.74 7.20 -19.67
C THR A 380 6.21 6.37 -18.50
N ASP A 381 5.35 6.92 -17.63
CA ASP A 381 4.59 6.12 -16.66
C ASP A 381 3.49 5.32 -17.37
N LEU A 382 3.93 4.24 -18.02
CA LEU A 382 3.12 3.36 -18.86
C LEU A 382 3.18 1.94 -18.32
N PHE A 383 2.12 1.17 -18.48
CA PHE A 383 2.10 -0.24 -18.11
C PHE A 383 3.27 -1.04 -18.71
N ILE A 384 3.64 -0.74 -19.94
CA ILE A 384 4.71 -1.46 -20.63
C ILE A 384 6.12 -1.08 -20.14
N THR A 385 6.25 -0.02 -19.37
CA THR A 385 7.53 0.42 -18.80
C THR A 385 7.99 -0.51 -17.70
N TYR A 386 7.06 -1.14 -16.99
CA TYR A 386 7.31 -2.00 -15.85
C TYR A 386 7.33 -3.46 -16.28
N ASN A 387 8.15 -4.24 -15.60
CA ASN A 387 8.32 -5.67 -15.84
C ASN A 387 7.79 -6.50 -14.66
N ASP A 388 7.84 -7.83 -14.76
CA ASP A 388 7.31 -8.72 -13.73
C ASP A 388 7.94 -8.54 -12.34
N LYS A 389 9.19 -8.08 -12.23
CA LYS A 389 9.82 -7.80 -10.93
C LYS A 389 9.16 -6.58 -10.27
N ASP A 390 8.89 -5.54 -11.07
CA ASP A 390 8.22 -4.35 -10.61
C ASP A 390 6.80 -4.69 -10.10
N PHE A 391 6.06 -5.44 -10.89
CA PHE A 391 4.72 -5.89 -10.48
C PHE A 391 4.74 -6.83 -9.27
N ARG A 392 5.82 -7.61 -9.07
CA ARG A 392 5.97 -8.44 -7.86
C ARG A 392 6.20 -7.61 -6.60
N LEU A 393 6.87 -6.47 -6.68
CA LEU A 393 6.99 -5.53 -5.56
C LEU A 393 5.59 -5.04 -5.13
N GLY A 394 4.76 -4.62 -6.08
CA GLY A 394 3.39 -4.21 -5.80
C GLY A 394 2.52 -5.36 -5.26
N LEU A 395 2.69 -6.58 -5.78
CA LEU A 395 1.99 -7.75 -5.25
C LEU A 395 2.42 -8.07 -3.81
N ASN A 396 3.71 -7.97 -3.49
CA ASN A 396 4.23 -8.16 -2.14
C ASN A 396 3.60 -7.15 -1.15
N ALA A 397 3.53 -5.88 -1.53
CA ALA A 397 2.85 -4.88 -0.74
C ALA A 397 1.34 -5.17 -0.57
N ALA A 398 0.69 -5.74 -1.61
CA ALA A 398 -0.69 -6.19 -1.52
C ALA A 398 -0.85 -7.36 -0.53
N GLN A 399 0.07 -8.30 -0.53
CA GLN A 399 0.11 -9.44 0.41
C GLN A 399 0.29 -8.94 1.85
N THR A 400 1.23 -8.03 2.07
CA THR A 400 1.47 -7.38 3.37
C THR A 400 0.23 -6.68 3.88
N THR A 401 -0.38 -5.84 3.05
CA THR A 401 -1.58 -5.07 3.42
C THR A 401 -2.77 -5.97 3.67
N LEU A 402 -2.99 -6.98 2.83
CA LEU A 402 -4.07 -7.95 3.03
C LEU A 402 -3.90 -8.68 4.35
N ALA A 403 -2.69 -9.16 4.66
CA ALA A 403 -2.41 -9.86 5.89
C ALA A 403 -2.65 -8.96 7.11
N ALA A 404 -2.07 -7.76 7.13
CA ALA A 404 -2.24 -6.82 8.23
C ALA A 404 -3.72 -6.42 8.42
N ALA A 405 -4.43 -6.06 7.35
CA ALA A 405 -5.84 -5.70 7.42
C ALA A 405 -6.73 -6.86 7.91
N ALA A 406 -6.42 -8.08 7.48
CA ALA A 406 -7.11 -9.29 7.91
C ALA A 406 -6.85 -9.60 9.39
N GLU A 407 -5.62 -9.46 9.88
CA GLU A 407 -5.29 -9.61 11.30
C GLU A 407 -5.96 -8.54 12.15
N LEU A 408 -5.85 -7.27 11.78
CA LEU A 408 -6.43 -6.12 12.48
C LEU A 408 -7.97 -6.21 12.57
N ALA A 409 -8.61 -6.70 11.53
CA ALA A 409 -10.06 -6.87 11.47
C ALA A 409 -10.53 -8.25 11.95
N THR A 410 -9.63 -9.12 12.41
CA THR A 410 -9.92 -10.51 12.85
C THR A 410 -10.67 -11.30 11.76
N ALA A 411 -10.04 -11.41 10.60
CA ALA A 411 -10.65 -12.09 9.47
C ALA A 411 -10.65 -13.61 9.64
N THR A 412 -11.74 -14.24 9.22
CA THR A 412 -11.91 -15.70 9.20
C THR A 412 -12.38 -16.14 7.84
N VAL A 413 -12.00 -17.37 7.46
CA VAL A 413 -12.46 -18.04 6.24
C VAL A 413 -13.36 -19.18 6.64
N LYS A 414 -14.60 -19.19 6.15
CA LYS A 414 -15.48 -20.33 6.35
C LYS A 414 -14.90 -21.53 5.62
N SER A 415 -14.61 -22.61 6.33
CA SER A 415 -14.23 -23.86 5.68
C SER A 415 -15.39 -24.30 4.78
N ALA A 416 -15.10 -24.61 3.52
CA ALA A 416 -16.07 -25.34 2.71
C ALA A 416 -16.37 -26.65 3.46
N ASN A 417 -17.59 -26.80 3.95
CA ASN A 417 -17.99 -28.04 4.62
C ASN A 417 -17.98 -29.17 3.57
N PRO A 418 -17.08 -30.15 3.64
CA PRO A 418 -16.99 -31.20 2.61
C PRO A 418 -18.15 -32.19 2.65
N LEU A 419 -19.15 -31.95 3.50
CA LEU A 419 -20.23 -32.94 3.77
C LEU A 419 -21.60 -32.56 3.19
N ILE A 420 -21.70 -31.59 2.28
CA ILE A 420 -22.94 -31.38 1.52
C ILE A 420 -22.64 -31.66 0.05
N PRO A 421 -23.01 -32.85 -0.50
CA PRO A 421 -23.01 -33.05 -1.94
C PRO A 421 -24.03 -32.09 -2.57
N LYS A 422 -23.62 -31.40 -3.64
CA LYS A 422 -24.54 -30.60 -4.46
C LYS A 422 -25.56 -31.46 -5.15
#